data_906a6d8e353678a7ac74fc4586beaf42
#
_entry.id   906a6d8e353678a7ac74fc4586beaf42
#
_cell.length_a   1.000
_cell.length_b   1.000
_cell.length_c   1.000
_cell.angle_alpha   90.00
_cell.angle_beta   90.00
_cell.angle_gamma   90.00
#
_symmetry.space_group_name_H-M   'P 1'
#
loop_
_entity.id
_entity.type
_entity.pdbx_description
1 polymer ?
#
loop_
_entity_poly.entity_id
_entity_poly.type
_entity_poly.pdbx_seq_one_letter_code
_entity_poly.pdbx_strand_id
1 'polypeptide(L)'
;PEPGAVKQAIELARRPVSEVMVSPVPTVAADTELRRVAGVLLDTGLPGLPVTNELGLLEGFISRTDILRAVAADPPLDLWT
;
A
#
# COMPACT_ATOMS: atom_id res chain seq x y z
N PRO A 1 -8.64 -32.34 6.02
CA PRO A 1 -7.25 -31.88 6.08
C PRO A 1 -6.45 -32.72 7.06
N GLU A 2 -5.15 -32.84 6.80
CA GLU A 2 -4.26 -33.55 7.70
C GLU A 2 -4.11 -32.82 9.03
N PRO A 3 -4.01 -33.55 10.17
CA PRO A 3 -3.84 -32.89 11.47
C PRO A 3 -2.63 -31.96 11.54
N GLY A 4 -1.53 -32.31 10.86
CA GLY A 4 -0.35 -31.45 10.81
C GLY A 4 -0.58 -30.14 10.10
N ALA A 5 -1.36 -30.12 9.01
CA ALA A 5 -1.68 -28.91 8.28
C ALA A 5 -2.54 -27.95 9.11
N VAL A 6 -3.49 -28.49 9.88
CA VAL A 6 -4.34 -27.67 10.77
C VAL A 6 -3.49 -27.04 11.88
N LYS A 7 -2.59 -27.82 12.48
CA LYS A 7 -1.69 -27.33 13.51
C LYS A 7 -0.79 -26.23 13.00
N GLN A 8 -0.22 -26.40 11.79
CA GLN A 8 0.63 -25.39 11.16
C GLN A 8 -0.15 -24.10 10.89
N ALA A 9 -1.40 -24.19 10.45
CA ALA A 9 -2.24 -23.02 10.20
C ALA A 9 -2.51 -22.26 11.50
N ILE A 10 -2.76 -22.95 12.61
CA ILE A 10 -2.96 -22.31 13.90
C ILE A 10 -1.69 -21.61 14.38
N GLU A 11 -0.55 -22.23 14.25
CA GLU A 11 0.73 -21.65 14.63
C GLU A 11 1.02 -20.39 13.80
N LEU A 12 0.77 -20.43 12.49
CA LEU A 12 0.95 -19.29 11.61
C LEU A 12 0.05 -18.11 12.03
N ALA A 13 -1.21 -18.41 12.38
CA ALA A 13 -2.17 -17.38 12.80
C ALA A 13 -1.76 -16.70 14.12
N ARG A 14 -0.91 -17.34 14.91
CA ARG A 14 -0.43 -16.79 16.19
C ARG A 14 0.86 -15.99 16.05
N ARG A 15 1.50 -16.01 14.90
CA ARG A 15 2.73 -15.27 14.68
C ARG A 15 2.48 -13.76 14.73
N PRO A 16 3.37 -13.00 15.36
CA PRO A 16 3.21 -11.54 15.37
C PRO A 16 3.36 -10.97 13.95
N VAL A 17 2.68 -9.87 13.68
CA VAL A 17 2.71 -9.18 12.39
C VAL A 17 4.14 -8.83 11.99
N SER A 18 4.99 -8.50 12.96
CA SER A 18 6.39 -8.12 12.70
C SER A 18 7.19 -9.20 11.96
N GLU A 19 6.79 -10.47 12.08
CA GLU A 19 7.49 -11.56 11.40
C GLU A 19 7.10 -11.71 9.93
N VAL A 20 5.93 -11.17 9.54
CA VAL A 20 5.39 -11.35 8.18
C VAL A 20 5.20 -10.04 7.43
N MET A 21 5.27 -8.90 8.11
CA MET A 21 5.11 -7.60 7.47
C MET A 21 6.28 -7.25 6.57
N VAL A 22 6.06 -6.38 5.61
CA VAL A 22 7.13 -5.78 4.80
C VAL A 22 7.71 -4.61 5.58
N SER A 23 9.02 -4.58 5.75
CA SER A 23 9.69 -3.51 6.49
C SER A 23 11.16 -3.42 6.06
N PRO A 24 11.71 -2.20 5.90
CA PRO A 24 11.01 -0.91 5.97
C PRO A 24 10.10 -0.69 4.77
N VAL A 25 9.15 0.23 4.92
CA VAL A 25 8.21 0.59 3.86
C VAL A 25 8.46 2.06 3.49
N PRO A 26 8.56 2.40 2.20
CA PRO A 26 8.63 3.80 1.80
C PRO A 26 7.32 4.50 2.17
N THR A 27 7.43 5.76 2.57
CA THR A 27 6.26 6.59 2.90
C THR A 27 6.20 7.79 1.97
N VAL A 28 5.02 8.39 1.86
CA VAL A 28 4.82 9.62 1.10
C VAL A 28 4.13 10.64 1.99
N ALA A 29 4.21 11.91 1.60
CA ALA A 29 3.54 12.99 2.29
C ALA A 29 2.17 13.24 1.67
N ALA A 30 1.29 13.91 2.41
CA ALA A 30 -0.06 14.22 1.92
C ALA A 30 -0.06 15.11 0.68
N ASP A 31 0.98 15.92 0.48
CA ASP A 31 1.11 16.80 -0.68
C ASP A 31 1.96 16.20 -1.81
N THR A 32 2.34 14.93 -1.71
CA THR A 32 3.06 14.25 -2.79
C THR A 32 2.14 14.09 -3.99
N GLU A 33 2.64 14.41 -5.18
CA GLU A 33 1.85 14.27 -6.40
C GLU A 33 1.54 12.79 -6.69
N LEU A 34 0.33 12.54 -7.21
CA LEU A 34 -0.11 11.16 -7.50
C LEU A 34 0.82 10.44 -8.47
N ARG A 35 1.39 11.13 -9.44
CA ARG A 35 2.33 10.53 -10.41
C ARG A 35 3.56 9.95 -9.71
N ARG A 36 4.02 10.62 -8.66
CA ARG A 36 5.17 10.14 -7.89
C ARG A 36 4.80 8.94 -7.05
N VAL A 37 3.62 8.96 -6.42
CA VAL A 37 3.10 7.80 -5.68
C VAL A 37 2.99 6.60 -6.61
N ALA A 38 2.42 6.80 -7.79
CA ALA A 38 2.30 5.73 -8.79
C ALA A 38 3.67 5.16 -9.17
N GLY A 39 4.67 6.03 -9.37
CA GLY A 39 6.03 5.60 -9.66
C GLY A 39 6.63 4.74 -8.56
N VAL A 40 6.45 5.12 -7.31
CA VAL A 40 6.95 4.36 -6.16
C VAL A 40 6.26 3.00 -6.08
N LEU A 41 4.95 2.95 -6.30
CA LEU A 41 4.20 1.68 -6.30
C LEU A 41 4.67 0.75 -7.42
N LEU A 42 4.93 1.29 -8.61
CA LEU A 42 5.46 0.49 -9.72
C LEU A 42 6.86 -0.04 -9.43
N ASP A 43 7.73 0.81 -8.89
CA ASP A 43 9.11 0.44 -8.61
C ASP A 43 9.21 -0.60 -7.48
N THR A 44 8.36 -0.49 -6.47
CA THR A 44 8.40 -1.37 -5.30
C THR A 44 7.51 -2.60 -5.43
N GLY A 45 6.51 -2.57 -6.31
CA GLY A 45 5.51 -3.62 -6.42
C GLY A 45 4.53 -3.65 -5.26
N LEU A 46 4.55 -2.65 -4.39
CA LEU A 46 3.66 -2.59 -3.23
C LEU A 46 2.23 -2.21 -3.66
N PRO A 47 1.21 -2.70 -2.95
CA PRO A 47 -0.18 -2.35 -3.28
C PRO A 47 -0.59 -0.96 -2.82
N GLY A 48 0.17 -0.35 -1.92
CA GLY A 48 -0.09 0.97 -1.40
C GLY A 48 1.01 1.43 -0.46
N LEU A 49 0.92 2.67 -0.01
CA LEU A 49 1.94 3.30 0.83
C LEU A 49 1.30 4.05 1.99
N PRO A 50 1.94 4.06 3.17
CA PRO A 50 1.54 4.94 4.26
C PRO A 50 1.81 6.39 3.89
N VAL A 51 0.90 7.26 4.30
CA VAL A 51 1.05 8.72 4.18
C VAL A 51 1.38 9.24 5.56
N THR A 52 2.52 9.93 5.68
CA THR A 52 3.01 10.43 6.97
C THR A 52 3.24 11.92 6.91
N ASN A 53 3.23 12.56 8.10
CA ASN A 53 3.54 13.97 8.23
C ASN A 53 5.04 14.19 8.48
N GLU A 54 5.43 15.45 8.71
CA GLU A 54 6.82 15.85 8.92
C GLU A 54 7.46 15.19 10.13
N LEU A 55 6.65 14.78 11.11
CA LEU A 55 7.11 14.09 12.31
C LEU A 55 7.18 12.57 12.13
N GLY A 56 6.84 12.09 10.93
CA GLY A 56 6.79 10.66 10.67
C GLY A 56 5.55 9.97 11.19
N LEU A 57 4.54 10.74 11.60
CA LEU A 57 3.29 10.18 12.11
C LEU A 57 2.34 9.85 10.97
N LEU A 58 1.64 8.74 11.11
CA LEU A 58 0.71 8.27 10.09
C LEU A 58 -0.50 9.20 9.98
N GLU A 59 -0.78 9.66 8.76
CA GLU A 59 -1.97 10.46 8.45
C GLU A 59 -2.99 9.64 7.66
N GLY A 60 -2.55 8.66 6.90
CA GLY A 60 -3.44 7.86 6.07
C GLY A 60 -2.69 6.83 5.27
N PHE A 61 -3.36 6.29 4.27
CA PHE A 61 -2.80 5.26 3.40
C PHE A 61 -3.34 5.48 1.99
N ILE A 62 -2.49 5.33 0.98
CA ILE A 62 -2.91 5.45 -0.41
C ILE A 62 -2.60 4.16 -1.17
N SER A 63 -3.59 3.63 -1.88
CA SER A 63 -3.47 2.40 -2.64
C SER A 63 -3.56 2.66 -4.14
N ARG A 64 -3.22 1.64 -4.93
CA ARG A 64 -3.41 1.67 -6.39
C ARG A 64 -4.87 1.95 -6.76
N THR A 65 -5.79 1.35 -6.01
CA THR A 65 -7.22 1.54 -6.23
C THR A 65 -7.63 2.99 -6.03
N ASP A 66 -7.06 3.66 -5.01
CA ASP A 66 -7.34 5.08 -4.76
C ASP A 66 -6.89 5.94 -5.94
N ILE A 67 -5.72 5.65 -6.50
CA ILE A 67 -5.19 6.36 -7.66
C ILE A 67 -6.08 6.15 -8.87
N LEU A 68 -6.46 4.90 -9.15
CA LEU A 68 -7.33 4.58 -10.28
C LEU A 68 -8.69 5.26 -10.14
N ARG A 69 -9.24 5.29 -8.93
CA ARG A 69 -10.50 5.96 -8.66
C ARG A 69 -10.41 7.47 -8.92
N ALA A 70 -9.31 8.09 -8.49
CA ALA A 70 -9.09 9.53 -8.72
C ALA A 70 -8.98 9.85 -10.21
N VAL A 71 -8.26 9.03 -10.97
CA VAL A 71 -8.11 9.21 -12.42
C VAL A 71 -9.44 9.00 -13.13
N ALA A 72 -10.23 8.03 -12.72
CA ALA A 72 -11.53 7.74 -13.32
C ALA A 72 -12.56 8.85 -13.02
N ALA A 73 -12.47 9.45 -11.83
CA ALA A 73 -13.40 10.52 -11.42
C ALA A 73 -13.09 11.85 -12.09
N ASP A 74 -11.82 12.14 -12.40
CA ASP A 74 -11.38 13.40 -12.98
C ASP A 74 -10.27 13.16 -13.99
N PRO A 75 -10.59 12.48 -15.11
CA PRO A 75 -9.55 12.16 -16.11
C PRO A 75 -9.09 13.42 -16.83
N PRO A 76 -7.79 13.51 -17.18
CA PRO A 76 -7.29 14.60 -18.00
C PRO A 76 -7.98 14.59 -19.37
N LEU A 77 -8.46 15.75 -19.80
CA LEU A 77 -9.18 15.88 -21.08
C LEU A 77 -8.33 15.41 -22.28
N ASP A 78 -7.04 15.67 -22.24
CA ASP A 78 -6.12 15.31 -23.30
C ASP A 78 -6.07 13.82 -23.60
N LEU A 79 -6.38 12.99 -22.63
CA LEU A 79 -6.40 11.55 -22.81
C LEU A 79 -7.63 11.06 -23.57
N TRP A 80 -8.69 11.89 -23.68
CA TRP A 80 -9.96 11.52 -24.25
C TRP A 80 -10.25 12.22 -25.59
N THR A 81 -9.39 13.13 -25.97
CA THR A 81 -9.45 13.81 -27.27
C THR A 81 -8.34 13.32 -28.21
#